data_d5a056c5bee6abf3c4ae5b2e41e79673
#
_entry.id   d5a056c5bee6abf3c4ae5b2e41e79673
#
_cell.length_a   1.000
_cell.length_b   1.000
_cell.length_c   1.000
_cell.angle_alpha   90.00
_cell.angle_beta   90.00
_cell.angle_gamma   90.00
#
_symmetry.space_group_name_H-M   'P 1'
#
loop_
_entity.id
_entity.type
_entity.pdbx_description
1 polymer ?
#
loop_
_entity_poly.entity_id
_entity_poly.type
_entity_poly.pdbx_seq_one_letter_code
_entity_poly.pdbx_strand_id
1 'polypeptide(L)'
;FDARKTPLSPNQVGIRFSTRPEAENAFYSSIFSFAGSISDYQQDIEHISQSTAPVMVTGEDGTGKESIVSVLYMRSPLRNAPLVSINCSLLNDKSWAFLLEHHNSPLADQGNTLYFASIDALSEERRQQLLAVLSEMDVCRRNRVIFSCVCQPGEYTSAVGSLFMDKLCCLSLYLPPLRQMAERIPALVNLSLSHLNVDLPRQIVGADPEAITLLQNFQWPHNYTQFRRVIGELAVTATGSLITAENVRQALRKERHVGAFSPCAENAAAPLNLNRTLDEISQDVARRVVEESGGNQTVAAKRLGISRTTLWRLLQPKH
;
A
#
# COMPACT_ATOMS: atom_id res chain seq x y z
N PHE A 1 25.57 -5.19 -18.85
CA PHE A 1 25.69 -5.71 -17.47
C PHE A 1 27.12 -6.14 -17.28
N ASP A 2 27.89 -5.43 -16.47
CA ASP A 2 29.24 -5.88 -16.16
C ASP A 2 29.13 -6.98 -15.09
N ALA A 3 29.31 -8.24 -15.51
CA ALA A 3 29.30 -9.41 -14.63
C ALA A 3 30.37 -9.38 -13.52
N ARG A 4 31.21 -8.33 -13.49
CA ARG A 4 32.25 -8.12 -12.48
C ARG A 4 31.76 -7.29 -11.28
N LYS A 5 30.52 -6.78 -11.31
CA LYS A 5 29.95 -6.16 -10.10
C LYS A 5 29.68 -7.28 -9.10
N THR A 6 30.49 -7.30 -8.06
CA THR A 6 30.42 -8.24 -6.93
C THR A 6 28.98 -8.38 -6.47
N PRO A 7 28.49 -9.61 -6.24
CA PRO A 7 27.18 -9.79 -5.64
C PRO A 7 27.10 -9.00 -4.34
N LEU A 8 25.97 -8.32 -4.14
CA LEU A 8 25.71 -7.53 -2.93
C LEU A 8 26.08 -8.35 -1.70
N SER A 9 26.99 -7.84 -0.87
CA SER A 9 27.34 -8.51 0.37
C SER A 9 26.12 -8.58 1.31
N PRO A 10 26.04 -9.52 2.25
CA PRO A 10 24.97 -9.58 3.25
C PRO A 10 24.78 -8.28 4.04
N ASN A 11 25.75 -7.37 3.99
CA ASN A 11 25.71 -6.07 4.64
C ASN A 11 24.93 -4.98 3.87
N GLN A 12 24.53 -5.26 2.62
CA GLN A 12 23.78 -4.33 1.76
C GLN A 12 22.28 -4.67 1.73
N VAL A 13 21.73 -4.89 2.91
CA VAL A 13 20.29 -5.18 3.08
C VAL A 13 19.47 -4.00 2.55
N GLY A 14 18.41 -4.31 1.81
CA GLY A 14 17.51 -3.33 1.24
C GLY A 14 17.87 -2.84 -0.17
N ILE A 15 19.02 -3.24 -0.74
CA ILE A 15 19.42 -2.89 -2.11
C ILE A 15 19.43 -4.16 -2.99
N ARG A 16 18.65 -4.12 -4.07
CA ARG A 16 18.54 -5.25 -5.02
C ARG A 16 18.78 -4.77 -6.45
N PHE A 17 19.62 -5.49 -7.17
CA PHE A 17 19.74 -5.33 -8.62
C PHE A 17 18.84 -6.35 -9.33
N SER A 18 18.11 -5.88 -10.31
CA SER A 18 17.25 -6.72 -11.15
C SER A 18 17.53 -6.46 -12.62
N THR A 19 17.57 -7.52 -13.38
CA THR A 19 17.62 -7.49 -14.84
C THR A 19 16.21 -7.34 -15.39
N ARG A 20 16.10 -7.00 -16.68
CA ARG A 20 14.80 -6.91 -17.35
C ARG A 20 13.98 -8.21 -17.24
N PRO A 21 14.51 -9.42 -17.51
CA PRO A 21 13.75 -10.66 -17.36
C PRO A 21 13.22 -10.89 -15.94
N GLU A 22 13.99 -10.51 -14.91
CA GLU A 22 13.56 -10.63 -13.51
C GLU A 22 12.42 -9.65 -13.19
N ALA A 23 12.49 -8.42 -13.69
CA ALA A 23 11.42 -7.43 -13.55
C ALA A 23 10.15 -7.86 -14.30
N GLU A 24 10.29 -8.41 -15.51
CA GLU A 24 9.19 -8.97 -16.30
C GLU A 24 8.53 -10.14 -15.56
N ASN A 25 9.30 -11.09 -15.07
CA ASN A 25 8.77 -12.23 -14.30
C ASN A 25 8.05 -11.78 -13.03
N ALA A 26 8.61 -10.83 -12.29
CA ALA A 26 7.99 -10.28 -11.10
C ALA A 26 6.64 -9.58 -11.42
N PHE A 27 6.56 -8.88 -12.55
CA PHE A 27 5.31 -8.25 -12.99
C PHE A 27 4.28 -9.29 -13.45
N TYR A 28 4.64 -10.23 -14.33
CA TYR A 28 3.71 -11.22 -14.87
C TYR A 28 3.19 -12.22 -13.83
N SER A 29 3.92 -12.44 -12.75
CA SER A 29 3.45 -13.19 -11.58
C SER A 29 2.56 -12.38 -10.63
N SER A 30 2.41 -11.08 -10.85
CA SER A 30 1.58 -10.21 -10.04
C SER A 30 0.14 -10.15 -10.55
N ILE A 31 -0.79 -9.78 -9.65
CA ILE A 31 -2.19 -9.52 -10.01
C ILE A 31 -2.35 -8.35 -11.02
N PHE A 32 -1.33 -7.54 -11.17
CA PHE A 32 -1.31 -6.36 -12.07
C PHE A 32 -0.95 -6.72 -13.51
N SER A 33 -0.57 -7.97 -13.81
CA SER A 33 -0.34 -8.44 -15.19
C SER A 33 -1.61 -8.45 -16.04
N PHE A 34 -2.78 -8.40 -15.39
CA PHE A 34 -4.06 -8.28 -16.07
C PHE A 34 -4.20 -6.92 -16.77
N ALA A 35 -4.45 -6.94 -18.06
CA ALA A 35 -4.50 -5.73 -18.91
C ALA A 35 -5.50 -4.66 -18.39
N GLY A 36 -6.62 -5.08 -17.80
CA GLY A 36 -7.60 -4.16 -17.19
C GLY A 36 -7.11 -3.46 -15.92
N SER A 37 -6.08 -3.96 -15.24
CA SER A 37 -5.63 -3.36 -13.97
C SER A 37 -4.85 -2.04 -14.15
N ILE A 38 -4.29 -1.82 -15.32
CA ILE A 38 -3.51 -0.61 -15.65
C ILE A 38 -4.14 0.22 -16.78
N SER A 39 -5.30 -0.17 -17.31
CA SER A 39 -5.93 0.50 -18.46
C SER A 39 -6.20 1.99 -18.21
N ASP A 40 -6.63 2.36 -17.02
CA ASP A 40 -6.99 3.75 -16.68
C ASP A 40 -5.75 4.65 -16.56
N TYR A 41 -4.58 4.07 -16.32
CA TYR A 41 -3.30 4.80 -16.23
C TYR A 41 -2.45 4.64 -17.48
N GLN A 42 -2.96 3.98 -18.52
CA GLN A 42 -2.13 3.58 -19.65
C GLN A 42 -1.50 4.79 -20.36
N GLN A 43 -2.26 5.88 -20.52
CA GLN A 43 -1.73 7.11 -21.13
C GLN A 43 -0.67 7.76 -20.23
N ASP A 44 -0.94 7.88 -18.94
CA ASP A 44 0.02 8.46 -17.99
C ASP A 44 1.29 7.61 -17.90
N ILE A 45 1.14 6.30 -17.83
CA ILE A 45 2.26 5.34 -17.82
C ILE A 45 3.08 5.48 -19.10
N GLU A 46 2.47 5.63 -20.28
CA GLU A 46 3.19 5.78 -21.54
C GLU A 46 3.99 7.08 -21.55
N HIS A 47 3.37 8.21 -21.24
CA HIS A 47 4.06 9.50 -21.18
C HIS A 47 5.16 9.52 -20.14
N ILE A 48 4.89 9.06 -18.92
CA ILE A 48 5.86 9.01 -17.82
C ILE A 48 7.01 8.06 -18.15
N SER A 49 6.73 6.94 -18.83
CA SER A 49 7.75 5.94 -19.19
C SER A 49 8.80 6.49 -20.15
N GLN A 50 8.41 7.38 -21.05
CA GLN A 50 9.31 8.01 -22.02
C GLN A 50 10.04 9.23 -21.47
N SER A 51 9.60 9.77 -20.34
CA SER A 51 10.23 10.91 -19.67
C SER A 51 11.50 10.52 -18.93
N THR A 52 12.48 11.41 -18.90
CA THR A 52 13.70 11.30 -18.07
C THR A 52 13.53 11.94 -16.70
N ALA A 53 12.44 12.69 -16.48
CA ALA A 53 12.17 13.33 -15.19
C ALA A 53 12.00 12.29 -14.07
N PRO A 54 12.38 12.62 -12.84
CA PRO A 54 12.09 11.78 -11.68
C PRO A 54 10.59 11.55 -11.54
N VAL A 55 10.21 10.38 -11.02
CA VAL A 55 8.79 9.99 -10.88
C VAL A 55 8.49 9.67 -9.42
N MET A 56 7.37 10.18 -8.93
CA MET A 56 6.82 9.84 -7.62
C MET A 56 5.56 9.00 -7.79
N VAL A 57 5.60 7.74 -7.36
CA VAL A 57 4.45 6.84 -7.34
C VAL A 57 3.85 6.85 -5.95
N THR A 58 2.61 7.31 -5.83
CA THR A 58 1.89 7.44 -4.56
C THR A 58 0.68 6.53 -4.51
N GLY A 59 0.22 6.20 -3.33
CA GLY A 59 -0.98 5.40 -3.10
C GLY A 59 -0.94 4.75 -1.73
N GLU A 60 -2.08 4.27 -1.27
CA GLU A 60 -2.18 3.57 0.01
C GLU A 60 -1.31 2.30 0.04
N ASP A 61 -1.15 1.71 1.22
CA ASP A 61 -0.47 0.42 1.35
C ASP A 61 -1.15 -0.67 0.50
N GLY A 62 -0.35 -1.54 -0.12
CA GLY A 62 -0.87 -2.64 -0.94
C GLY A 62 -1.51 -2.27 -2.27
N THR A 63 -1.40 -1.01 -2.76
CA THR A 63 -1.94 -0.59 -4.07
C THR A 63 -1.12 -1.05 -5.28
N GLY A 64 0.00 -1.74 -5.06
CA GLY A 64 0.81 -2.32 -6.15
C GLY A 64 1.83 -1.37 -6.77
N LYS A 65 2.32 -0.40 -6.02
CA LYS A 65 3.34 0.57 -6.46
C LYS A 65 4.55 -0.09 -7.13
N GLU A 66 5.06 -1.18 -6.56
CA GLU A 66 6.21 -1.91 -7.14
C GLU A 66 5.93 -2.50 -8.52
N SER A 67 4.71 -3.01 -8.73
CA SER A 67 4.31 -3.54 -10.04
C SER A 67 4.23 -2.46 -11.09
N ILE A 68 3.72 -1.28 -10.74
CA ILE A 68 3.69 -0.12 -11.64
C ILE A 68 5.10 0.39 -11.94
N VAL A 69 6.01 0.41 -10.97
CA VAL A 69 7.42 0.73 -11.21
C VAL A 69 8.05 -0.24 -12.20
N SER A 70 7.75 -1.54 -12.10
CA SER A 70 8.21 -2.53 -13.07
C SER A 70 7.69 -2.23 -14.49
N VAL A 71 6.43 -1.82 -14.63
CA VAL A 71 5.87 -1.39 -15.93
C VAL A 71 6.55 -0.14 -16.47
N LEU A 72 6.73 0.88 -15.62
CA LEU A 72 7.44 2.11 -15.99
C LEU A 72 8.87 1.82 -16.48
N TYR A 73 9.56 0.91 -15.80
CA TYR A 73 10.90 0.46 -16.20
C TYR A 73 10.89 -0.29 -17.53
N MET A 74 10.03 -1.29 -17.70
CA MET A 74 9.94 -2.12 -18.91
C MET A 74 9.58 -1.31 -20.16
N ARG A 75 8.82 -0.24 -20.01
CA ARG A 75 8.42 0.65 -21.12
C ARG A 75 9.40 1.81 -21.35
N SER A 76 10.40 1.97 -20.48
CA SER A 76 11.36 3.08 -20.58
C SER A 76 12.43 2.84 -21.64
N PRO A 77 13.11 3.90 -22.12
CA PRO A 77 14.30 3.78 -22.94
C PRO A 77 15.44 2.99 -22.27
N LEU A 78 15.49 3.01 -20.91
CA LEU A 78 16.51 2.31 -20.11
C LEU A 78 16.12 0.87 -19.72
N ARG A 79 15.13 0.28 -20.36
CA ARG A 79 14.65 -1.09 -20.07
C ARG A 79 15.70 -2.21 -20.18
N ASN A 80 16.81 -1.97 -20.86
CA ASN A 80 17.91 -2.93 -21.00
C ASN A 80 19.05 -2.68 -20.00
N ALA A 81 19.00 -1.59 -19.26
CA ALA A 81 19.91 -1.28 -18.17
C ALA A 81 19.38 -1.87 -16.84
N PRO A 82 20.21 -2.01 -15.81
CA PRO A 82 19.77 -2.53 -14.52
C PRO A 82 18.68 -1.68 -13.85
N LEU A 83 17.69 -2.36 -13.24
CA LEU A 83 16.79 -1.78 -12.25
C LEU A 83 17.38 -2.01 -10.85
N VAL A 84 17.74 -0.94 -10.18
CA VAL A 84 18.25 -1.00 -8.81
C VAL A 84 17.13 -0.57 -7.86
N SER A 85 16.59 -1.54 -7.13
CA SER A 85 15.55 -1.28 -6.12
C SER A 85 16.18 -1.08 -4.75
N ILE A 86 15.90 0.06 -4.14
CA ILE A 86 16.40 0.50 -2.83
C ILE A 86 15.19 0.60 -1.90
N ASN A 87 15.00 -0.40 -1.05
CA ASN A 87 13.90 -0.42 -0.09
C ASN A 87 14.30 0.36 1.17
N CYS A 88 13.80 1.58 1.31
CA CYS A 88 14.15 2.49 2.39
C CYS A 88 13.76 1.98 3.79
N SER A 89 12.74 1.13 3.89
CA SER A 89 12.32 0.53 5.16
C SER A 89 13.25 -0.57 5.66
N LEU A 90 14.10 -1.14 4.79
CA LEU A 90 15.02 -2.22 5.12
C LEU A 90 16.48 -1.78 5.23
N LEU A 91 16.81 -0.52 4.89
CA LEU A 91 18.18 -0.02 4.94
C LEU A 91 18.69 0.09 6.38
N ASN A 92 19.74 -0.67 6.67
CA ASN A 92 20.53 -0.50 7.89
C ASN A 92 21.61 0.59 7.71
N ASP A 93 22.33 0.96 8.79
CA ASP A 93 23.34 2.01 8.74
C ASP A 93 24.48 1.69 7.77
N LYS A 94 24.88 0.42 7.65
CA LYS A 94 25.93 -0.01 6.71
C LYS A 94 25.49 0.12 5.27
N SER A 95 24.25 -0.31 4.95
CA SER A 95 23.68 -0.15 3.61
C SER A 95 23.47 1.32 3.27
N TRP A 96 23.11 2.14 4.26
CA TRP A 96 22.95 3.57 4.10
C TRP A 96 24.28 4.26 3.78
N ALA A 97 25.33 4.01 4.58
CA ALA A 97 26.66 4.54 4.32
C ALA A 97 27.21 4.08 2.95
N PHE A 98 27.02 2.79 2.60
CA PHE A 98 27.36 2.28 1.26
C PHE A 98 26.64 3.06 0.16
N LEU A 99 25.34 3.31 0.31
CA LEU A 99 24.55 4.00 -0.68
C LEU A 99 25.04 5.43 -0.93
N LEU A 100 25.39 6.16 0.12
CA LEU A 100 25.76 7.59 0.01
C LEU A 100 27.25 7.82 -0.28
N GLU A 101 28.15 7.01 0.27
CA GLU A 101 29.59 7.35 0.36
C GLU A 101 30.47 6.44 -0.51
N HIS A 102 29.97 5.25 -0.90
CA HIS A 102 30.84 4.28 -1.56
C HIS A 102 30.95 4.54 -3.08
N HIS A 103 32.17 4.48 -3.63
CA HIS A 103 32.44 4.72 -5.05
C HIS A 103 31.74 3.73 -5.99
N ASN A 104 31.40 2.53 -5.53
CA ASN A 104 30.60 1.54 -6.26
C ASN A 104 29.11 1.61 -5.93
N SER A 105 28.67 2.69 -5.28
CA SER A 105 27.24 2.92 -5.01
C SER A 105 26.45 3.03 -6.32
N PRO A 106 25.20 2.55 -6.34
CA PRO A 106 24.30 2.81 -7.46
C PRO A 106 24.11 4.30 -7.79
N LEU A 107 24.30 5.19 -6.81
CA LEU A 107 24.21 6.64 -7.02
C LEU A 107 25.42 7.21 -7.77
N ALA A 108 26.59 6.58 -7.65
CA ALA A 108 27.78 6.97 -8.38
C ALA A 108 27.76 6.52 -9.85
N ASP A 109 26.92 5.57 -10.18
CA ASP A 109 26.76 5.01 -11.53
C ASP A 109 25.88 5.90 -12.45
N GLN A 110 25.78 5.55 -13.72
CA GLN A 110 24.96 6.25 -14.71
C GLN A 110 24.23 5.30 -15.64
N GLY A 111 23.12 5.75 -16.22
CA GLY A 111 22.33 5.00 -17.20
C GLY A 111 21.51 3.87 -16.59
N ASN A 112 21.29 3.87 -15.28
CA ASN A 112 20.47 2.87 -14.57
C ASN A 112 19.06 3.44 -14.27
N THR A 113 18.14 2.56 -13.92
CA THR A 113 16.89 2.94 -13.27
C THR A 113 17.02 2.69 -11.77
N LEU A 114 16.91 3.73 -10.96
CA LEU A 114 16.97 3.68 -9.49
C LEU A 114 15.56 3.80 -8.94
N TYR A 115 15.13 2.83 -8.15
CA TYR A 115 13.83 2.84 -7.51
C TYR A 115 13.98 2.91 -5.99
N PHE A 116 13.57 4.00 -5.39
CA PHE A 116 13.50 4.21 -3.95
C PHE A 116 12.10 3.86 -3.43
N ALA A 117 11.95 2.67 -2.87
CA ALA A 117 10.70 2.20 -2.29
C ALA A 117 10.52 2.72 -0.86
N SER A 118 9.30 3.17 -0.54
CA SER A 118 8.89 3.58 0.82
C SER A 118 9.79 4.67 1.43
N ILE A 119 9.94 5.80 0.72
CA ILE A 119 10.75 6.93 1.20
C ILE A 119 10.20 7.54 2.50
N ASP A 120 8.93 7.33 2.78
CA ASP A 120 8.25 7.71 4.03
C ASP A 120 8.83 6.99 5.26
N ALA A 121 9.45 5.82 5.09
CA ALA A 121 10.12 5.07 6.15
C ALA A 121 11.47 5.68 6.59
N LEU A 122 12.04 6.61 5.82
CA LEU A 122 13.29 7.28 6.17
C LEU A 122 13.08 8.26 7.33
N SER A 123 14.07 8.34 8.25
CA SER A 123 14.14 9.41 9.24
C SER A 123 14.34 10.77 8.56
N GLU A 124 13.98 11.85 9.24
CA GLU A 124 14.15 13.21 8.72
C GLU A 124 15.59 13.49 8.30
N GLU A 125 16.56 13.07 9.10
CA GLU A 125 17.98 13.20 8.80
C GLU A 125 18.36 12.48 7.51
N ARG A 126 17.94 11.22 7.35
CA ARG A 126 18.21 10.44 6.12
C ARG A 126 17.54 11.02 4.89
N ARG A 127 16.35 11.62 5.02
CA ARG A 127 15.67 12.31 3.92
C ARG A 127 16.48 13.49 3.43
N GLN A 128 16.97 14.32 4.34
CA GLN A 128 17.80 15.49 4.02
C GLN A 128 19.11 15.07 3.35
N GLN A 129 19.81 14.06 3.90
CA GLN A 129 21.02 13.50 3.30
C GLN A 129 20.78 12.97 1.89
N LEU A 130 19.70 12.21 1.67
CA LEU A 130 19.37 11.68 0.36
C LEU A 130 19.09 12.80 -0.66
N LEU A 131 18.28 13.78 -0.29
CA LEU A 131 17.98 14.93 -1.14
C LEU A 131 19.24 15.73 -1.50
N ALA A 132 20.15 15.94 -0.55
CA ALA A 132 21.43 16.62 -0.78
C ALA A 132 22.26 15.84 -1.80
N VAL A 133 22.48 14.54 -1.61
CA VAL A 133 23.29 13.69 -2.49
C VAL A 133 22.65 13.60 -3.89
N LEU A 134 21.34 13.43 -3.99
CA LEU A 134 20.64 13.38 -5.29
C LEU A 134 20.82 14.68 -6.10
N SER A 135 20.84 15.83 -5.42
CA SER A 135 21.01 17.13 -6.04
C SER A 135 22.48 17.43 -6.38
N GLU A 136 23.40 17.22 -5.42
CA GLU A 136 24.83 17.51 -5.57
C GLU A 136 25.51 16.65 -6.63
N MET A 137 25.12 15.38 -6.73
CA MET A 137 25.69 14.44 -7.71
C MET A 137 24.95 14.42 -9.04
N ASP A 138 23.96 15.27 -9.26
CA ASP A 138 23.10 15.25 -10.47
C ASP A 138 22.53 13.86 -10.82
N VAL A 139 22.20 13.05 -9.77
CA VAL A 139 21.79 11.65 -9.94
C VAL A 139 20.57 11.52 -10.85
N CYS A 140 19.61 12.44 -10.71
CA CYS A 140 18.38 12.46 -11.52
C CYS A 140 18.60 12.78 -12.99
N ARG A 141 19.74 13.38 -13.36
CA ARG A 141 20.11 13.60 -14.77
C ARG A 141 20.87 12.42 -15.37
N ARG A 142 21.68 11.74 -14.54
CA ARG A 142 22.50 10.60 -14.98
C ARG A 142 21.74 9.28 -15.00
N ASN A 143 20.69 9.18 -14.19
CA ASN A 143 19.89 7.98 -14.03
C ASN A 143 18.40 8.33 -14.10
N ARG A 144 17.58 7.36 -14.44
CA ARG A 144 16.14 7.45 -14.24
C ARG A 144 15.83 7.14 -12.77
N VAL A 145 15.18 8.07 -12.07
CA VAL A 145 14.88 7.90 -10.64
C VAL A 145 13.37 7.81 -10.43
N ILE A 146 12.93 6.79 -9.71
CA ILE A 146 11.55 6.56 -9.34
C ILE A 146 11.48 6.43 -7.83
N PHE A 147 10.54 7.13 -7.22
CA PHE A 147 10.26 7.07 -5.80
C PHE A 147 8.88 6.47 -5.56
N SER A 148 8.68 5.82 -4.42
CA SER A 148 7.33 5.55 -3.94
C SER A 148 7.16 5.92 -2.47
N CYS A 149 5.96 6.38 -2.13
CA CYS A 149 5.55 6.62 -0.76
C CYS A 149 4.13 6.12 -0.51
N VAL A 150 3.83 5.82 0.75
CA VAL A 150 2.50 5.49 1.21
C VAL A 150 1.78 6.77 1.61
N CYS A 151 0.52 6.93 1.18
CA CYS A 151 -0.36 8.00 1.62
C CYS A 151 -1.48 7.46 2.52
N GLN A 152 -2.02 8.32 3.37
CA GLN A 152 -3.16 7.98 4.21
C GLN A 152 -4.46 7.93 3.37
N PRO A 153 -5.49 7.19 3.84
CA PRO A 153 -6.78 7.17 3.19
C PRO A 153 -7.34 8.57 2.96
N GLY A 154 -7.69 8.87 1.69
CA GLY A 154 -8.19 10.17 1.28
C GLY A 154 -7.12 11.19 0.88
N GLU A 155 -5.85 10.88 1.00
CA GLU A 155 -4.74 11.70 0.53
C GLU A 155 -4.19 11.19 -0.80
N TYR A 156 -3.68 12.09 -1.65
CA TYR A 156 -3.01 11.75 -2.90
C TYR A 156 -1.50 11.57 -2.73
N THR A 157 -0.92 12.14 -1.68
CA THR A 157 0.50 12.01 -1.35
C THR A 157 0.72 12.26 0.13
N SER A 158 1.83 11.79 0.67
CA SER A 158 2.28 12.13 2.02
C SER A 158 3.08 13.44 2.04
N ALA A 159 3.27 14.04 3.22
CA ALA A 159 4.14 15.21 3.38
C ALA A 159 5.57 14.95 2.87
N VAL A 160 6.07 13.72 3.05
CA VAL A 160 7.38 13.30 2.52
C VAL A 160 7.37 13.24 1.00
N GLY A 161 6.32 12.68 0.41
CA GLY A 161 6.16 12.65 -1.04
C GLY A 161 6.14 14.05 -1.65
N SER A 162 5.37 14.97 -1.04
CA SER A 162 5.34 16.38 -1.47
C SER A 162 6.72 17.03 -1.41
N LEU A 163 7.48 16.83 -0.32
CA LEU A 163 8.82 17.37 -0.18
C LEU A 163 9.76 16.93 -1.32
N PHE A 164 9.75 15.62 -1.65
CA PHE A 164 10.58 15.09 -2.74
C PHE A 164 10.12 15.59 -4.10
N MET A 165 8.80 15.66 -4.35
CA MET A 165 8.24 16.18 -5.60
C MET A 165 8.65 17.63 -5.84
N ASP A 166 8.55 18.48 -4.82
CA ASP A 166 8.89 19.90 -4.93
C ASP A 166 10.39 20.13 -5.12
N LYS A 167 11.24 19.37 -4.40
CA LYS A 167 12.70 19.52 -4.47
C LYS A 167 13.31 18.97 -5.75
N LEU A 168 12.75 17.88 -6.29
CA LEU A 168 13.31 17.17 -7.45
C LEU A 168 12.47 17.35 -8.72
N CYS A 169 11.39 18.14 -8.69
CA CYS A 169 10.45 18.35 -9.80
C CYS A 169 9.92 17.03 -10.38
N CYS A 170 9.46 16.11 -9.52
CA CYS A 170 9.00 14.80 -9.94
C CYS A 170 7.67 14.87 -10.67
N LEU A 171 7.50 14.02 -11.68
CA LEU A 171 6.19 13.66 -12.21
C LEU A 171 5.44 12.79 -11.17
N SER A 172 4.15 13.05 -10.97
CA SER A 172 3.33 12.31 -10.01
C SER A 172 2.47 11.25 -10.71
N LEU A 173 2.41 10.05 -10.12
CA LEU A 173 1.50 8.99 -10.49
C LEU A 173 0.81 8.45 -9.24
N TYR A 174 -0.49 8.75 -9.09
CA TYR A 174 -1.30 8.27 -7.99
C TYR A 174 -2.00 6.95 -8.33
N LEU A 175 -1.95 5.99 -7.42
CA LEU A 175 -2.66 4.71 -7.53
C LEU A 175 -3.84 4.69 -6.56
N PRO A 176 -5.08 4.69 -7.06
CA PRO A 176 -6.25 4.65 -6.20
C PRO A 176 -6.37 3.32 -5.45
N PRO A 177 -7.00 3.33 -4.29
CA PRO A 177 -7.26 2.14 -3.51
C PRO A 177 -8.29 1.23 -4.18
N LEU A 178 -8.21 -0.08 -3.89
CA LEU A 178 -9.06 -1.11 -4.51
C LEU A 178 -10.56 -0.84 -4.33
N ARG A 179 -10.98 -0.25 -3.20
CA ARG A 179 -12.38 0.12 -2.95
C ARG A 179 -12.95 1.15 -3.95
N GLN A 180 -12.10 1.95 -4.59
CA GLN A 180 -12.51 2.87 -5.67
C GLN A 180 -12.60 2.17 -7.03
N MET A 181 -12.16 0.92 -7.10
CA MET A 181 -12.12 0.09 -8.31
C MET A 181 -12.93 -1.20 -8.12
N ALA A 182 -14.03 -1.14 -7.35
CA ALA A 182 -14.82 -2.30 -6.98
C ALA A 182 -15.40 -3.06 -8.19
N GLU A 183 -15.65 -2.37 -9.31
CA GLU A 183 -16.10 -2.96 -10.57
C GLU A 183 -15.09 -3.94 -11.17
N ARG A 184 -13.82 -3.87 -10.80
CA ARG A 184 -12.76 -4.78 -11.27
C ARG A 184 -12.67 -6.07 -10.48
N ILE A 185 -13.27 -6.13 -9.30
CA ILE A 185 -13.16 -7.29 -8.39
C ILE A 185 -13.57 -8.61 -9.07
N PRO A 186 -14.64 -8.70 -9.87
CA PRO A 186 -14.98 -9.96 -10.55
C PRO A 186 -13.84 -10.47 -11.46
N ALA A 187 -13.24 -9.58 -12.24
CA ALA A 187 -12.11 -9.93 -13.12
C ALA A 187 -10.86 -10.34 -12.31
N LEU A 188 -10.58 -9.63 -11.22
CA LEU A 188 -9.46 -9.93 -10.32
C LEU A 188 -9.65 -11.27 -9.60
N VAL A 189 -10.87 -11.63 -9.20
CA VAL A 189 -11.18 -12.95 -8.63
C VAL A 189 -10.88 -14.05 -9.65
N ASN A 190 -11.41 -13.93 -10.87
CA ASN A 190 -11.20 -14.93 -11.91
C ASN A 190 -9.73 -15.09 -12.27
N LEU A 191 -8.98 -13.98 -12.39
CA LEU A 191 -7.54 -14.02 -12.62
C LEU A 191 -6.79 -14.70 -11.48
N SER A 192 -7.08 -14.34 -10.23
CA SER A 192 -6.44 -14.92 -9.06
C SER A 192 -6.71 -16.43 -8.99
N LEU A 193 -7.94 -16.85 -9.25
CA LEU A 193 -8.29 -18.26 -9.27
C LEU A 193 -7.60 -19.02 -10.41
N SER A 194 -7.46 -18.42 -11.59
CA SER A 194 -6.74 -19.07 -12.71
C SER A 194 -5.28 -19.34 -12.37
N HIS A 195 -4.61 -18.43 -11.65
CA HIS A 195 -3.25 -18.64 -11.18
C HIS A 195 -3.17 -19.69 -10.06
N LEU A 196 -4.08 -19.62 -9.09
CA LEU A 196 -4.10 -20.55 -7.94
C LEU A 196 -4.44 -21.97 -8.37
N ASN A 197 -5.31 -22.16 -9.36
CA ASN A 197 -5.71 -23.46 -9.85
C ASN A 197 -4.56 -24.29 -10.43
N VAL A 198 -3.41 -23.69 -10.77
CA VAL A 198 -2.23 -24.42 -11.24
C VAL A 198 -1.67 -25.32 -10.13
N ASP A 199 -1.74 -24.84 -8.88
CA ASP A 199 -1.14 -25.52 -7.72
C ASP A 199 -2.18 -26.22 -6.84
N LEU A 200 -3.48 -26.00 -7.08
CA LEU A 200 -4.54 -26.59 -6.28
C LEU A 200 -4.91 -28.01 -6.77
N PRO A 201 -5.21 -28.94 -5.85
CA PRO A 201 -5.60 -30.31 -6.20
C PRO A 201 -6.98 -30.38 -6.87
N ARG A 202 -7.74 -29.31 -6.83
CA ARG A 202 -9.05 -29.17 -7.45
C ARG A 202 -9.20 -27.80 -8.13
N GLN A 203 -10.07 -27.73 -9.14
CA GLN A 203 -10.36 -26.52 -9.87
C GLN A 203 -11.47 -25.71 -9.19
N ILE A 204 -11.20 -24.44 -8.90
CA ILE A 204 -12.20 -23.47 -8.47
C ILE A 204 -12.61 -22.66 -9.70
N VAL A 205 -13.86 -22.81 -10.14
CA VAL A 205 -14.35 -22.23 -11.40
C VAL A 205 -14.65 -20.74 -11.27
N GLY A 206 -15.01 -20.29 -10.04
CA GLY A 206 -15.37 -18.89 -9.80
C GLY A 206 -15.95 -18.66 -8.41
N ALA A 207 -16.69 -17.58 -8.26
CA ALA A 207 -17.41 -17.22 -7.06
C ALA A 207 -18.89 -16.94 -7.36
N ASP A 208 -19.79 -17.21 -6.42
CA ASP A 208 -21.21 -16.89 -6.52
C ASP A 208 -21.42 -15.38 -6.69
N PRO A 209 -22.48 -14.93 -7.38
CA PRO A 209 -22.78 -13.49 -7.53
C PRO A 209 -22.88 -12.74 -6.19
N GLU A 210 -23.47 -13.37 -5.15
CA GLU A 210 -23.54 -12.81 -3.83
C GLU A 210 -22.15 -12.72 -3.17
N ALA A 211 -21.28 -13.71 -3.37
CA ALA A 211 -19.90 -13.69 -2.92
C ALA A 211 -19.12 -12.52 -3.55
N ILE A 212 -19.28 -12.31 -4.85
CA ILE A 212 -18.70 -11.16 -5.57
C ILE A 212 -19.18 -9.85 -4.98
N THR A 213 -20.47 -9.68 -4.74
CA THR A 213 -21.06 -8.48 -4.16
C THR A 213 -20.46 -8.19 -2.76
N LEU A 214 -20.25 -9.20 -1.93
CA LEU A 214 -19.62 -9.05 -0.62
C LEU A 214 -18.15 -8.58 -0.75
N LEU A 215 -17.39 -9.12 -1.70
CA LEU A 215 -16.02 -8.70 -1.98
C LEU A 215 -15.94 -7.26 -2.52
N GLN A 216 -16.90 -6.85 -3.37
CA GLN A 216 -16.98 -5.49 -3.91
C GLN A 216 -17.29 -4.44 -2.84
N ASN A 217 -18.11 -4.79 -1.85
CA ASN A 217 -18.51 -3.89 -0.77
C ASN A 217 -17.50 -3.83 0.40
N PHE A 218 -16.43 -4.63 0.37
CA PHE A 218 -15.42 -4.60 1.40
C PHE A 218 -14.42 -3.46 1.19
N GLN A 219 -13.93 -2.84 2.28
CA GLN A 219 -13.10 -1.62 2.21
C GLN A 219 -11.65 -1.86 1.79
N TRP A 220 -11.14 -3.08 1.90
CA TRP A 220 -9.79 -3.48 1.51
C TRP A 220 -8.70 -2.55 2.06
N PRO A 221 -8.54 -2.40 3.39
CA PRO A 221 -7.57 -1.46 3.98
C PRO A 221 -6.12 -1.69 3.55
N HIS A 222 -5.74 -2.92 3.18
CA HIS A 222 -4.44 -3.23 2.59
C HIS A 222 -4.55 -3.60 1.10
N ASN A 223 -5.57 -3.11 0.44
CA ASN A 223 -5.76 -3.15 -1.01
C ASN A 223 -5.50 -4.53 -1.65
N TYR A 224 -4.73 -4.59 -2.71
CA TYR A 224 -4.47 -5.82 -3.46
C TYR A 224 -3.66 -6.87 -2.68
N THR A 225 -2.84 -6.46 -1.72
CA THR A 225 -2.09 -7.40 -0.87
C THR A 225 -3.06 -8.21 0.00
N GLN A 226 -4.01 -7.54 0.63
CA GLN A 226 -5.06 -8.19 1.41
C GLN A 226 -5.99 -9.00 0.51
N PHE A 227 -6.43 -8.43 -0.59
CA PHE A 227 -7.29 -9.10 -1.57
C PHE A 227 -6.70 -10.44 -2.02
N ARG A 228 -5.43 -10.46 -2.45
CA ARG A 228 -4.74 -11.68 -2.88
C ARG A 228 -4.70 -12.74 -1.78
N ARG A 229 -4.41 -12.34 -0.55
CA ARG A 229 -4.38 -13.25 0.60
C ARG A 229 -5.74 -13.86 0.88
N VAL A 230 -6.80 -13.05 0.87
CA VAL A 230 -8.19 -13.49 1.11
C VAL A 230 -8.65 -14.45 0.01
N ILE A 231 -8.40 -14.12 -1.27
CA ILE A 231 -8.78 -15.02 -2.38
C ILE A 231 -7.99 -16.34 -2.30
N GLY A 232 -6.71 -16.29 -1.92
CA GLY A 232 -5.91 -17.51 -1.67
C GLY A 232 -6.50 -18.38 -0.55
N GLU A 233 -6.89 -17.80 0.58
CA GLU A 233 -7.56 -18.51 1.67
C GLU A 233 -8.89 -19.12 1.21
N LEU A 234 -9.71 -18.34 0.50
CA LEU A 234 -10.99 -18.80 -0.04
C LEU A 234 -10.83 -19.97 -1.02
N ALA A 235 -9.84 -19.92 -1.90
CA ALA A 235 -9.57 -20.99 -2.85
C ALA A 235 -9.14 -22.30 -2.16
N VAL A 236 -8.37 -22.21 -1.08
CA VAL A 236 -7.94 -23.39 -0.30
C VAL A 236 -9.08 -23.95 0.55
N THR A 237 -9.91 -23.10 1.15
CA THR A 237 -10.95 -23.50 2.12
C THR A 237 -12.30 -23.83 1.48
N ALA A 238 -12.55 -23.44 0.19
CA ALA A 238 -13.78 -23.78 -0.50
C ALA A 238 -13.98 -25.29 -0.56
N THR A 239 -15.17 -25.79 -0.25
CA THR A 239 -15.50 -27.22 -0.28
C THR A 239 -15.98 -27.68 -1.66
N GLY A 240 -16.50 -26.79 -2.49
CA GLY A 240 -16.99 -27.04 -3.85
C GLY A 240 -16.10 -26.42 -4.94
N SER A 241 -16.61 -26.38 -6.16
CA SER A 241 -15.98 -25.74 -7.31
C SER A 241 -16.24 -24.22 -7.39
N LEU A 242 -17.09 -23.67 -6.53
CA LEU A 242 -17.41 -22.25 -6.43
C LEU A 242 -17.13 -21.75 -5.01
N ILE A 243 -16.64 -20.51 -4.92
CA ILE A 243 -16.55 -19.77 -3.65
C ILE A 243 -17.95 -19.25 -3.32
N THR A 244 -18.50 -19.67 -2.18
CA THR A 244 -19.85 -19.27 -1.76
C THR A 244 -19.82 -17.98 -0.95
N ALA A 245 -20.97 -17.30 -0.86
CA ALA A 245 -21.12 -16.12 -0.01
C ALA A 245 -20.79 -16.40 1.46
N GLU A 246 -21.08 -17.61 1.98
CA GLU A 246 -20.75 -17.97 3.37
C GLU A 246 -19.23 -18.10 3.57
N ASN A 247 -18.51 -18.69 2.62
CA ASN A 247 -17.03 -18.71 2.67
C ASN A 247 -16.47 -17.28 2.75
N VAL A 248 -16.99 -16.36 1.93
CA VAL A 248 -16.56 -14.95 1.94
C VAL A 248 -16.90 -14.28 3.26
N ARG A 249 -18.11 -14.45 3.81
CA ARG A 249 -18.47 -13.86 5.11
C ARG A 249 -17.54 -14.32 6.23
N GLN A 250 -17.18 -15.60 6.25
CA GLN A 250 -16.27 -16.14 7.25
C GLN A 250 -14.85 -15.58 7.10
N ALA A 251 -14.31 -15.50 5.88
CA ALA A 251 -13.01 -14.92 5.62
C ALA A 251 -12.97 -13.43 5.98
N LEU A 252 -13.96 -12.65 5.56
CA LEU A 252 -14.01 -11.22 5.84
C LEU A 252 -14.24 -10.90 7.33
N ARG A 253 -14.93 -11.76 8.09
CA ARG A 253 -15.01 -11.62 9.55
C ARG A 253 -13.64 -11.73 10.22
N LYS A 254 -12.79 -12.68 9.79
CA LYS A 254 -11.41 -12.77 10.30
C LYS A 254 -10.62 -11.51 9.99
N GLU A 255 -10.76 -10.96 8.78
CA GLU A 255 -10.10 -9.71 8.38
C GLU A 255 -10.47 -8.52 9.26
N ARG A 256 -11.73 -8.40 9.64
CA ARG A 256 -12.19 -7.34 10.56
C ARG A 256 -11.53 -7.44 11.93
N HIS A 257 -11.26 -8.65 12.41
CA HIS A 257 -10.57 -8.85 13.68
C HIS A 257 -9.06 -8.56 13.60
N VAL A 258 -8.43 -8.86 12.47
CA VAL A 258 -7.00 -8.53 12.23
C VAL A 258 -6.82 -7.03 12.03
N GLY A 259 -7.78 -6.34 11.41
CA GLY A 259 -7.81 -4.89 11.22
C GLY A 259 -8.36 -4.09 12.39
N ALA A 260 -8.79 -4.72 13.50
CA ALA A 260 -9.43 -4.07 14.64
C ALA A 260 -8.50 -3.18 15.49
N PHE A 261 -7.26 -2.96 15.08
CA PHE A 261 -6.42 -1.86 15.57
C PHE A 261 -6.58 -0.55 14.77
N SER A 262 -7.36 -0.55 13.69
CA SER A 262 -7.87 0.68 13.06
C SER A 262 -9.39 0.69 13.20
N PRO A 263 -9.97 1.70 13.84
CA PRO A 263 -11.41 1.83 13.94
C PRO A 263 -11.98 2.21 12.56
N CYS A 264 -12.22 1.21 11.70
CA CYS A 264 -13.04 1.42 10.52
C CYS A 264 -14.44 0.87 10.80
N ALA A 265 -15.31 1.81 11.10
CA ALA A 265 -16.70 1.74 11.46
C ALA A 265 -17.55 0.85 10.54
N GLU A 266 -18.20 -0.15 11.15
CA GLU A 266 -19.53 -0.61 10.71
C GLU A 266 -20.68 -0.08 11.58
N ASN A 267 -20.37 0.81 12.48
CA ASN A 267 -21.32 1.80 13.01
C ASN A 267 -20.62 3.15 12.88
N ALA A 268 -20.69 3.76 11.70
CA ALA A 268 -20.51 5.18 11.57
C ALA A 268 -21.67 5.86 12.32
N ALA A 269 -21.60 5.80 13.65
CA ALA A 269 -22.21 6.83 14.45
C ALA A 269 -21.69 8.14 13.85
N ALA A 270 -22.60 9.03 13.45
CA ALA A 270 -22.28 10.29 12.80
C ALA A 270 -21.04 10.95 13.42
N PRO A 271 -20.14 11.54 12.61
CA PRO A 271 -18.90 12.11 13.14
C PRO A 271 -19.23 13.02 14.31
N LEU A 272 -18.44 12.94 15.39
CA LEU A 272 -18.61 13.82 16.54
C LEU A 272 -18.56 15.25 16.03
N ASN A 273 -19.66 16.00 16.22
CA ASN A 273 -19.70 17.40 15.87
C ASN A 273 -18.83 18.18 16.87
N LEU A 274 -17.62 18.53 16.47
CA LEU A 274 -16.64 19.24 17.29
C LEU A 274 -16.98 20.74 17.48
N ASN A 275 -17.98 21.25 16.75
CA ASN A 275 -18.47 22.63 16.91
C ASN A 275 -19.49 22.76 18.06
N ARG A 276 -19.34 22.00 19.13
CA ARG A 276 -20.16 21.97 20.35
C ARG A 276 -19.30 22.21 21.57
N THR A 277 -19.95 22.43 22.69
CA THR A 277 -19.25 22.56 23.97
C THR A 277 -18.61 21.24 24.41
N LEU A 278 -17.55 21.32 25.22
CA LEU A 278 -16.85 20.12 25.72
C LEU A 278 -17.82 19.21 26.52
N ASP A 279 -18.78 19.78 27.22
CA ASP A 279 -19.80 19.05 27.97
C ASP A 279 -20.70 18.21 27.04
N GLU A 280 -21.18 18.79 25.94
CA GLU A 280 -21.99 18.09 24.94
C GLU A 280 -21.20 16.97 24.22
N ILE A 281 -19.94 17.24 23.87
CA ILE A 281 -19.05 16.24 23.27
C ILE A 281 -18.84 15.10 24.26
N SER A 282 -18.59 15.40 25.54
CA SER A 282 -18.40 14.39 26.59
C SER A 282 -19.65 13.55 26.82
N GLN A 283 -20.84 14.13 26.72
CA GLN A 283 -22.11 13.39 26.80
C GLN A 283 -22.31 12.45 25.62
N ASP A 284 -22.01 12.90 24.38
CA ASP A 284 -22.14 12.08 23.19
C ASP A 284 -21.16 10.91 23.22
N VAL A 285 -19.92 11.14 23.66
CA VAL A 285 -18.90 10.08 23.85
C VAL A 285 -19.38 9.09 24.91
N ALA A 286 -19.86 9.56 26.06
CA ALA A 286 -20.34 8.70 27.14
C ALA A 286 -21.52 7.82 26.68
N ARG A 287 -22.48 8.37 25.92
CA ARG A 287 -23.64 7.67 25.39
C ARG A 287 -23.21 6.57 24.41
N ARG A 288 -22.30 6.88 23.48
CA ARG A 288 -21.77 5.90 22.50
C ARG A 288 -21.06 4.74 23.18
N VAL A 289 -20.20 5.03 24.16
CA VAL A 289 -19.46 3.95 24.87
C VAL A 289 -20.41 3.06 25.67
N VAL A 290 -21.50 3.60 26.21
CA VAL A 290 -22.55 2.78 26.88
C VAL A 290 -23.28 1.90 25.87
N GLU A 291 -23.66 2.43 24.70
CA GLU A 291 -24.29 1.67 23.61
C GLU A 291 -23.38 0.56 23.11
N GLU A 292 -22.10 0.87 22.82
CA GLU A 292 -21.09 -0.14 22.42
C GLU A 292 -20.81 -1.20 23.51
N SER A 293 -21.03 -0.86 24.76
CA SER A 293 -20.91 -1.78 25.90
C SER A 293 -22.19 -2.58 26.18
N GLY A 294 -23.14 -2.59 25.24
CA GLY A 294 -24.42 -3.29 25.37
C GLY A 294 -25.28 -2.77 26.53
N GLY A 295 -25.20 -1.46 26.85
CA GLY A 295 -25.90 -0.85 27.97
C GLY A 295 -25.23 -1.03 29.33
N ASN A 296 -24.11 -1.73 29.40
CA ASN A 296 -23.44 -2.01 30.69
C ASN A 296 -22.59 -0.81 31.15
N GLN A 297 -23.17 0.00 32.04
CA GLN A 297 -22.55 1.21 32.57
C GLN A 297 -21.25 0.94 33.37
N THR A 298 -21.09 -0.24 33.94
CA THR A 298 -19.87 -0.59 34.70
C THR A 298 -18.69 -0.79 33.76
N VAL A 299 -18.93 -1.49 32.65
CA VAL A 299 -17.93 -1.72 31.59
C VAL A 299 -17.59 -0.40 30.89
N ALA A 300 -18.61 0.40 30.57
CA ALA A 300 -18.46 1.71 29.95
C ALA A 300 -17.65 2.69 30.81
N ALA A 301 -17.91 2.78 32.10
CA ALA A 301 -17.18 3.62 33.03
C ALA A 301 -15.70 3.23 33.13
N LYS A 302 -15.42 1.91 33.21
CA LYS A 302 -14.04 1.38 33.20
C LYS A 302 -13.31 1.71 31.90
N ARG A 303 -13.98 1.60 30.74
CA ARG A 303 -13.43 1.92 29.43
C ARG A 303 -13.13 3.41 29.27
N LEU A 304 -13.96 4.27 29.84
CA LEU A 304 -13.77 5.74 29.84
C LEU A 304 -12.80 6.23 30.91
N GLY A 305 -12.32 5.35 31.80
CA GLY A 305 -11.43 5.75 32.90
C GLY A 305 -12.07 6.65 33.96
N ILE A 306 -13.42 6.61 34.09
CA ILE A 306 -14.18 7.44 35.01
C ILE A 306 -14.99 6.61 36.00
N SER A 307 -15.42 7.23 37.11
CA SER A 307 -16.30 6.56 38.06
C SER A 307 -17.70 6.34 37.48
N ARG A 308 -18.38 5.29 37.92
CA ARG A 308 -19.78 5.01 37.53
C ARG A 308 -20.72 6.18 37.85
N THR A 309 -20.49 6.86 38.95
CA THR A 309 -21.23 8.07 39.35
C THR A 309 -21.00 9.23 38.39
N THR A 310 -19.77 9.42 37.93
CA THR A 310 -19.42 10.44 36.93
C THR A 310 -20.06 10.13 35.58
N LEU A 311 -20.06 8.85 35.14
CA LEU A 311 -20.73 8.41 33.92
C LEU A 311 -22.24 8.68 34.00
N TRP A 312 -22.88 8.31 35.13
CA TRP A 312 -24.30 8.56 35.34
C TRP A 312 -24.63 10.05 35.25
N ARG A 313 -23.81 10.93 35.86
CA ARG A 313 -23.99 12.39 35.80
C ARG A 313 -23.85 12.94 34.38
N LEU A 314 -22.94 12.41 33.57
CA LEU A 314 -22.77 12.80 32.17
C LEU A 314 -23.96 12.40 31.29
N LEU A 315 -24.63 11.29 31.62
CA LEU A 315 -25.79 10.81 30.86
C LEU A 315 -27.10 11.54 31.20
N GLN A 316 -27.14 12.31 32.29
CA GLN A 316 -28.32 13.09 32.66
C GLN A 316 -28.47 14.32 31.73
N PRO A 317 -29.68 14.58 31.18
CA PRO A 317 -29.92 15.80 30.42
C PRO A 317 -29.76 17.01 31.37
N LYS A 318 -28.92 17.95 31.05
CA LYS A 318 -28.88 19.24 31.72
C LYS A 318 -30.11 20.01 31.26
N HIS A 319 -31.02 20.35 32.22
CA HIS A 319 -32.11 21.29 32.03
C HIS A 319 -31.57 22.70 31.86
#